data_b8b462aea04c9bc17a7e40a93f385eb4
#
_entry.id   b8b462aea04c9bc17a7e40a93f385eb4
#
_cell.length_a   1.000
_cell.length_b   1.000
_cell.length_c   1.000
_cell.angle_alpha   90.00
_cell.angle_beta   90.00
_cell.angle_gamma   90.00
#
_symmetry.space_group_name_H-M   'P 1'
#
loop_
_entity.id
_entity.type
_entity.pdbx_description
1 polymer ?
#
loop_
_entity_poly.entity_id
_entity_poly.type
_entity_poly.pdbx_seq_one_letter_code
_entity_poly.pdbx_strand_id
1 'polypeptide(L)'
;MKKILSLLVLSVFFCGGLVFAAESASNRKDMTIRLGMKTGIHLMYATSTPFVLEFPGEDWTFGLTYGSGKYSYSYKDYNAATGTSTKTQDINFSTAEVTGRYYIGNSFNIPFGYASYKISYPDWVYSGATYDIDYSITQLNYGIGNEWTYDWGGYYGIDWYQGGSKLSDTITVKHKSGTETSTTLAKATETPADIKAFAGILLITFGFGF
;
A
#
# COMPACT_ATOMS: atom_id res chain seq x y z
N MET A 1 15.04 -3.44 -30.63
CA MET A 1 13.93 -2.50 -30.83
C MET A 1 13.08 -2.29 -29.54
N LYS A 2 12.57 -3.35 -28.85
CA LYS A 2 11.72 -3.17 -27.64
C LYS A 2 12.41 -2.41 -26.49
N LYS A 3 13.71 -2.62 -26.25
CA LYS A 3 14.47 -1.90 -25.19
C LYS A 3 14.70 -0.40 -25.50
N ILE A 4 14.83 -0.05 -26.79
CA ILE A 4 14.99 1.35 -27.22
C ILE A 4 13.66 2.09 -27.10
N LEU A 5 12.55 1.44 -27.41
CA LEU A 5 11.22 2.00 -27.26
C LEU A 5 10.88 2.28 -25.79
N SER A 6 11.25 1.35 -24.88
CA SER A 6 11.07 1.55 -23.43
C SER A 6 11.91 2.72 -22.90
N LEU A 7 13.15 2.90 -23.40
CA LEU A 7 14.01 4.03 -23.01
C LEU A 7 13.47 5.36 -23.55
N LEU A 8 12.90 5.36 -24.76
CA LEU A 8 12.30 6.53 -25.39
C LEU A 8 11.00 6.95 -24.67
N VAL A 9 10.16 6.00 -24.29
CA VAL A 9 8.96 6.25 -23.48
C VAL A 9 9.37 6.81 -22.11
N LEU A 10 10.36 6.22 -21.46
CA LEU A 10 10.87 6.70 -20.18
C LEU A 10 11.44 8.13 -20.28
N SER A 11 12.21 8.43 -21.37
CA SER A 11 12.77 9.77 -21.58
C SER A 11 11.72 10.84 -21.88
N VAL A 12 10.63 10.49 -22.58
CA VAL A 12 9.50 11.40 -22.83
C VAL A 12 8.77 11.74 -21.52
N PHE A 13 8.60 10.76 -20.62
CA PHE A 13 8.04 10.99 -19.28
C PHE A 13 8.97 11.88 -18.43
N PHE A 14 10.28 11.68 -18.49
CA PHE A 14 11.22 12.52 -17.73
C PHE A 14 11.39 13.92 -18.33
N CYS A 15 11.47 14.07 -19.64
CA CYS A 15 11.63 15.39 -20.28
C CYS A 15 10.33 16.19 -20.28
N GLY A 16 9.18 15.56 -20.49
CA GLY A 16 7.88 16.21 -20.37
C GLY A 16 7.61 16.74 -18.95
N GLY A 17 8.04 16.00 -17.92
CA GLY A 17 7.91 16.41 -16.53
C GLY A 17 8.69 17.68 -16.16
N LEU A 18 9.82 17.97 -16.81
CA LEU A 18 10.66 19.12 -16.52
C LEU A 18 10.05 20.44 -17.02
N VAL A 19 9.34 20.42 -18.14
CA VAL A 19 8.72 21.64 -18.71
C VAL A 19 7.47 22.06 -17.93
N PHE A 20 6.70 21.09 -17.42
CA PHE A 20 5.50 21.34 -16.60
C PHE A 20 5.79 21.48 -15.10
N ALA A 21 7.02 21.19 -14.65
CA ALA A 21 7.38 21.29 -13.24
C ALA A 21 7.47 22.75 -12.73
N ALA A 22 7.64 23.74 -13.61
CA ALA A 22 7.86 25.12 -13.22
C ALA A 22 6.66 25.77 -12.50
N GLU A 23 5.45 25.27 -12.70
CA GLU A 23 4.21 25.82 -12.14
C GLU A 23 3.55 24.93 -11.08
N SER A 24 4.14 23.77 -10.77
CA SER A 24 3.49 22.77 -9.88
C SER A 24 3.25 23.32 -8.47
N ALA A 25 4.13 24.11 -7.92
CA ALA A 25 3.96 24.73 -6.59
C ALA A 25 2.80 25.74 -6.59
N SER A 26 2.71 26.60 -7.61
CA SER A 26 1.60 27.54 -7.78
C SER A 26 0.28 26.81 -7.97
N ASN A 27 0.26 25.81 -8.86
CA ASN A 27 -0.95 25.04 -9.13
C ASN A 27 -1.45 24.28 -7.87
N ARG A 28 -0.54 23.78 -7.01
CA ARG A 28 -0.92 23.17 -5.73
C ARG A 28 -1.59 24.16 -4.78
N LYS A 29 -1.04 25.37 -4.68
CA LYS A 29 -1.53 26.42 -3.79
C LYS A 29 -2.95 26.87 -4.15
N ASP A 30 -3.29 26.84 -5.44
CA ASP A 30 -4.58 27.29 -5.94
C ASP A 30 -5.68 26.25 -5.77
N MET A 31 -5.34 25.03 -5.35
CA MET A 31 -6.30 23.95 -5.06
C MET A 31 -6.67 23.91 -3.60
N THR A 32 -7.95 23.63 -3.32
CA THR A 32 -8.45 23.47 -1.94
C THR A 32 -8.42 21.99 -1.51
N ILE A 33 -8.72 21.10 -2.43
CA ILE A 33 -8.85 19.66 -2.16
C ILE A 33 -8.43 18.85 -3.38
N ARG A 34 -7.86 17.68 -3.16
CA ARG A 34 -7.53 16.72 -4.21
C ARG A 34 -8.07 15.34 -3.86
N LEU A 35 -8.55 14.65 -4.88
CA LEU A 35 -9.00 13.26 -4.81
C LEU A 35 -8.21 12.42 -5.79
N GLY A 36 -7.73 11.28 -5.34
CA GLY A 36 -6.91 10.41 -6.18
C GLY A 36 -6.91 8.96 -5.75
N MET A 37 -6.05 8.22 -6.42
CA MET A 37 -5.80 6.81 -6.16
C MET A 37 -4.30 6.57 -6.10
N LYS A 38 -3.87 5.63 -5.26
CA LYS A 38 -2.47 5.25 -5.11
C LYS A 38 -2.29 3.77 -5.42
N THR A 39 -1.26 3.43 -6.19
CA THR A 39 -0.89 2.05 -6.52
C THR A 39 0.62 1.91 -6.61
N GLY A 40 1.14 0.68 -6.80
CA GLY A 40 2.58 0.46 -6.99
C GLY A 40 3.08 -0.81 -6.34
N ILE A 41 4.40 -0.92 -6.24
CA ILE A 41 5.07 -2.10 -5.67
C ILE A 41 5.08 -1.99 -4.14
N HIS A 42 3.94 -2.24 -3.56
CA HIS A 42 3.71 -2.31 -2.12
C HIS A 42 2.54 -3.28 -1.90
N LEU A 43 2.71 -4.25 -1.00
CA LEU A 43 1.72 -5.31 -0.81
C LEU A 43 0.30 -4.77 -0.63
N MET A 44 0.13 -3.78 0.24
CA MET A 44 -1.18 -3.22 0.55
C MET A 44 -1.74 -2.39 -0.61
N TYR A 45 -0.91 -1.60 -1.31
CA TYR A 45 -1.36 -0.71 -2.39
C TYR A 45 -1.61 -1.46 -3.70
N ALA A 46 -0.82 -2.49 -3.98
CA ALA A 46 -1.04 -3.33 -5.15
C ALA A 46 -2.34 -4.13 -5.08
N THR A 47 -2.76 -4.50 -3.85
CA THR A 47 -3.96 -5.32 -3.64
C THR A 47 -5.23 -4.51 -3.37
N SER A 48 -5.12 -3.27 -2.88
CA SER A 48 -6.27 -2.47 -2.46
C SER A 48 -6.50 -1.20 -3.27
N THR A 49 -5.50 -0.71 -4.02
CA THR A 49 -5.56 0.55 -4.79
C THR A 49 -6.25 1.67 -3.98
N PRO A 50 -5.63 2.16 -2.89
CA PRO A 50 -6.30 3.05 -1.95
C PRO A 50 -6.73 4.37 -2.58
N PHE A 51 -7.85 4.90 -2.11
CA PHE A 51 -8.26 6.27 -2.34
C PHE A 51 -7.42 7.23 -1.49
N VAL A 52 -7.14 8.38 -2.08
CA VAL A 52 -6.35 9.46 -1.46
C VAL A 52 -7.20 10.72 -1.47
N LEU A 53 -7.33 11.34 -0.30
CA LEU A 53 -7.91 12.67 -0.11
C LEU A 53 -6.82 13.57 0.42
N GLU A 54 -6.53 14.68 -0.24
CA GLU A 54 -5.47 15.59 0.14
C GLU A 54 -5.94 17.05 0.17
N PHE A 55 -5.31 17.80 1.06
CA PHE A 55 -5.44 19.25 1.21
C PHE A 55 -4.09 19.86 0.84
N PRO A 56 -3.94 20.28 -0.42
CA PRO A 56 -2.66 20.78 -0.94
C PRO A 56 -2.38 22.20 -0.47
N GLY A 57 -1.11 22.52 -0.39
CA GLY A 57 -0.58 23.86 -0.18
C GLY A 57 0.72 24.01 -0.96
N GLU A 58 1.34 25.17 -0.91
CA GLU A 58 2.55 25.47 -1.67
C GLU A 58 3.70 24.51 -1.31
N ASP A 59 4.08 24.47 -0.03
CA ASP A 59 5.20 23.67 0.48
C ASP A 59 4.76 22.39 1.19
N TRP A 60 3.48 22.27 1.54
CA TRP A 60 2.94 21.14 2.30
C TRP A 60 1.65 20.62 1.70
N THR A 61 1.47 19.35 1.76
CA THR A 61 0.19 18.69 1.51
C THR A 61 -0.10 17.76 2.68
N PHE A 62 -1.32 17.77 3.18
CA PHE A 62 -1.79 16.82 4.17
C PHE A 62 -2.94 16.01 3.59
N GLY A 63 -3.07 14.75 4.02
CA GLY A 63 -4.11 13.91 3.44
C GLY A 63 -4.45 12.68 4.24
N LEU A 64 -5.42 11.96 3.71
CA LEU A 64 -5.88 10.67 4.19
C LEU A 64 -5.83 9.67 3.04
N THR A 65 -5.32 8.50 3.33
CA THR A 65 -5.33 7.37 2.40
C THR A 65 -6.12 6.23 3.02
N TYR A 66 -7.05 5.66 2.27
CA TYR A 66 -7.83 4.51 2.72
C TYR A 66 -8.05 3.52 1.59
N GLY A 67 -7.87 2.24 1.88
CA GLY A 67 -8.13 1.18 0.92
C GLY A 67 -8.35 -0.18 1.56
N SER A 68 -9.04 -1.04 0.82
CA SER A 68 -9.21 -2.44 1.20
C SER A 68 -9.20 -3.30 -0.06
N GLY A 69 -8.64 -4.48 0.05
CA GLY A 69 -8.52 -5.41 -1.06
C GLY A 69 -8.47 -6.85 -0.58
N LYS A 70 -8.52 -7.75 -1.55
CA LYS A 70 -8.49 -9.19 -1.31
C LYS A 70 -7.49 -9.83 -2.28
N TYR A 71 -6.71 -10.75 -1.75
CA TYR A 71 -5.87 -11.64 -2.54
C TYR A 71 -6.24 -13.08 -2.21
N SER A 72 -6.39 -13.91 -3.23
CA SER A 72 -6.67 -15.34 -3.06
C SER A 72 -5.57 -16.15 -3.73
N TYR A 73 -5.02 -17.10 -3.03
CA TYR A 73 -4.07 -18.04 -3.61
C TYR A 73 -4.52 -19.49 -3.38
N SER A 74 -4.23 -20.33 -4.36
CA SER A 74 -4.55 -21.75 -4.29
C SER A 74 -3.27 -22.55 -4.00
N TYR A 75 -3.37 -23.48 -3.09
CA TYR A 75 -2.29 -24.40 -2.74
C TYR A 75 -2.77 -25.84 -2.75
N LYS A 76 -1.83 -26.77 -2.94
CA LYS A 76 -2.11 -28.20 -2.87
C LYS A 76 -1.96 -28.67 -1.43
N ASP A 77 -3.04 -29.21 -0.89
CA ASP A 77 -3.05 -29.88 0.40
C ASP A 77 -3.00 -31.38 0.18
N TYR A 78 -2.05 -32.05 0.81
CA TYR A 78 -1.90 -33.50 0.70
C TYR A 78 -2.47 -34.18 1.94
N ASN A 79 -3.46 -35.03 1.73
CA ASN A 79 -4.01 -35.91 2.75
C ASN A 79 -3.73 -37.37 2.35
N ALA A 80 -3.07 -38.14 3.23
CA ALA A 80 -2.68 -39.51 2.94
C ALA A 80 -3.86 -40.43 2.64
N ALA A 81 -5.07 -40.15 3.17
CA ALA A 81 -6.26 -40.95 2.95
C ALA A 81 -7.06 -40.56 1.70
N THR A 82 -7.02 -39.29 1.28
CA THR A 82 -7.87 -38.77 0.18
C THR A 82 -7.06 -38.25 -1.02
N GLY A 83 -5.74 -38.30 -0.93
CA GLY A 83 -4.84 -37.77 -1.99
C GLY A 83 -4.68 -36.27 -1.93
N THR A 84 -4.29 -35.69 -3.07
CA THR A 84 -4.03 -34.25 -3.20
C THR A 84 -5.33 -33.49 -3.51
N SER A 85 -5.67 -32.52 -2.71
CA SER A 85 -6.76 -31.57 -2.96
C SER A 85 -6.21 -30.15 -3.17
N THR A 86 -6.89 -29.36 -4.01
CA THR A 86 -6.57 -27.93 -4.15
C THR A 86 -7.43 -27.15 -3.17
N LYS A 87 -6.81 -26.36 -2.32
CA LYS A 87 -7.48 -25.43 -1.40
C LYS A 87 -7.17 -23.99 -1.79
N THR A 88 -8.08 -23.10 -1.51
CA THR A 88 -7.90 -21.65 -1.72
C THR A 88 -7.91 -20.97 -0.36
N GLN A 89 -6.91 -20.12 -0.13
CA GLN A 89 -6.84 -19.24 1.04
C GLN A 89 -7.06 -17.80 0.60
N ASP A 90 -8.00 -17.16 1.23
CA ASP A 90 -8.25 -15.75 1.09
C ASP A 90 -7.41 -14.96 2.09
N ILE A 91 -6.89 -13.80 1.64
CA ILE A 91 -6.21 -12.83 2.48
C ILE A 91 -6.86 -11.48 2.21
N ASN A 92 -7.43 -10.88 3.24
CA ASN A 92 -7.99 -9.55 3.14
C ASN A 92 -6.98 -8.51 3.65
N PHE A 93 -6.89 -7.40 2.95
CA PHE A 93 -6.01 -6.28 3.29
C PHE A 93 -6.82 -5.02 3.49
N SER A 94 -6.44 -4.20 4.47
CA SER A 94 -6.92 -2.84 4.57
C SER A 94 -5.81 -1.92 5.05
N THR A 95 -5.88 -0.67 4.62
CA THR A 95 -4.95 0.40 5.02
C THR A 95 -5.73 1.66 5.33
N ALA A 96 -5.31 2.36 6.37
CA ALA A 96 -5.72 3.71 6.68
C ALA A 96 -4.48 4.50 7.09
N GLU A 97 -4.25 5.65 6.45
CA GLU A 97 -3.05 6.44 6.68
C GLU A 97 -3.40 7.93 6.73
N VAL A 98 -2.85 8.64 7.70
CA VAL A 98 -2.75 10.11 7.71
C VAL A 98 -1.42 10.45 7.09
N THR A 99 -1.44 11.20 6.00
CA THR A 99 -0.25 11.50 5.19
C THR A 99 0.12 12.97 5.23
N GLY A 100 1.38 13.24 5.05
CA GLY A 100 1.91 14.58 4.79
C GLY A 100 3.00 14.49 3.72
N ARG A 101 3.17 15.57 2.97
CA ARG A 101 4.28 15.77 2.03
C ARG A 101 4.88 17.14 2.26
N TYR A 102 6.18 17.18 2.38
CA TYR A 102 6.94 18.43 2.37
C TYR A 102 7.66 18.56 1.04
N TYR A 103 7.43 19.66 0.32
CA TYR A 103 8.02 19.90 -0.98
C TYR A 103 9.30 20.70 -0.88
N ILE A 104 10.30 20.26 -1.61
CA ILE A 104 11.58 20.97 -1.80
C ILE A 104 11.62 21.41 -3.26
N GLY A 105 11.26 22.67 -3.50
CA GLY A 105 11.03 23.19 -4.85
C GLY A 105 9.70 22.75 -5.45
N ASN A 106 9.64 22.58 -6.76
CA ASN A 106 8.36 22.42 -7.44
C ASN A 106 7.72 21.04 -7.31
N SER A 107 8.50 19.96 -7.38
CA SER A 107 7.96 18.59 -7.47
C SER A 107 8.59 17.60 -6.50
N PHE A 108 9.88 17.79 -6.16
CA PHE A 108 10.52 16.86 -5.22
C PHE A 108 9.91 17.01 -3.84
N ASN A 109 9.61 15.88 -3.20
CA ASN A 109 8.97 15.88 -1.89
C ASN A 109 9.46 14.74 -0.99
N ILE A 110 9.24 14.95 0.30
CA ILE A 110 9.45 13.98 1.36
C ILE A 110 8.07 13.60 1.88
N PRO A 111 7.49 12.48 1.43
CA PRO A 111 6.27 11.93 2.01
C PRO A 111 6.55 11.36 3.40
N PHE A 112 5.61 11.54 4.31
CA PHE A 112 5.59 10.94 5.63
C PHE A 112 4.15 10.65 6.05
N GLY A 113 3.97 9.76 7.02
CA GLY A 113 2.61 9.44 7.47
C GLY A 113 2.57 8.52 8.68
N TYR A 114 1.40 8.42 9.25
CA TYR A 114 1.06 7.45 10.28
C TYR A 114 0.02 6.49 9.70
N ALA A 115 0.39 5.22 9.57
CA ALA A 115 -0.42 4.23 8.90
C ALA A 115 -0.84 3.09 9.83
N SER A 116 -2.05 2.61 9.62
CA SER A 116 -2.55 1.36 10.17
C SER A 116 -2.84 0.40 9.02
N TYR A 117 -2.23 -0.76 9.06
CA TYR A 117 -2.44 -1.84 8.11
C TYR A 117 -3.06 -3.03 8.83
N LYS A 118 -4.03 -3.66 8.19
CA LYS A 118 -4.64 -4.90 8.68
C LYS A 118 -4.57 -5.98 7.59
N ILE A 119 -4.14 -7.17 8.00
CA ILE A 119 -4.15 -8.38 7.19
C ILE A 119 -5.02 -9.40 7.93
N SER A 120 -6.02 -9.94 7.24
CA SER A 120 -6.91 -10.97 7.80
C SER A 120 -6.83 -12.23 6.97
N TYR A 121 -6.67 -13.36 7.64
CA TYR A 121 -6.69 -14.71 7.08
C TYR A 121 -7.96 -15.41 7.59
N PRO A 122 -9.10 -15.25 6.91
CA PRO A 122 -10.31 -15.99 7.28
C PRO A 122 -10.15 -17.46 6.95
N ASP A 123 -10.72 -18.32 7.79
CA ASP A 123 -10.75 -19.77 7.59
C ASP A 123 -9.37 -20.41 7.34
N TRP A 124 -8.32 -19.88 8.00
CA TRP A 124 -6.99 -20.46 7.90
C TRP A 124 -6.95 -21.84 8.55
N VAL A 125 -6.51 -22.85 7.79
CA VAL A 125 -6.54 -24.26 8.22
C VAL A 125 -5.13 -24.78 8.45
N TYR A 126 -4.89 -25.38 9.62
CA TYR A 126 -3.66 -26.08 9.92
C TYR A 126 -3.95 -27.34 10.74
N SER A 127 -3.49 -28.48 10.23
CA SER A 127 -3.62 -29.80 10.91
C SER A 127 -5.03 -30.11 11.42
N GLY A 128 -6.06 -29.78 10.61
CA GLY A 128 -7.47 -30.06 10.92
C GLY A 128 -8.15 -29.04 11.85
N ALA A 129 -7.45 -28.05 12.35
CA ALA A 129 -8.03 -26.91 13.05
C ALA A 129 -8.19 -25.71 12.11
N THR A 130 -9.28 -24.95 12.29
CA THR A 130 -9.59 -23.75 11.48
C THR A 130 -9.61 -22.52 12.38
N TYR A 131 -8.97 -21.44 11.92
CA TYR A 131 -8.83 -20.19 12.64
C TYR A 131 -9.17 -19.00 11.74
N ASP A 132 -9.69 -17.94 12.34
CA ASP A 132 -9.60 -16.58 11.79
C ASP A 132 -8.40 -15.89 12.44
N ILE A 133 -7.49 -15.36 11.62
CA ILE A 133 -6.30 -14.67 12.10
C ILE A 133 -6.34 -13.23 11.59
N ASP A 134 -6.33 -12.27 12.51
CA ASP A 134 -6.21 -10.85 12.24
C ASP A 134 -4.86 -10.34 12.73
N TYR A 135 -4.09 -9.75 11.82
CA TYR A 135 -2.84 -9.07 12.12
C TYR A 135 -2.97 -7.59 11.81
N SER A 136 -2.75 -6.76 12.80
CA SER A 136 -2.75 -5.31 12.65
C SER A 136 -1.37 -4.75 12.99
N ILE A 137 -0.89 -3.82 12.17
CA ILE A 137 0.38 -3.14 12.39
C ILE A 137 0.18 -1.63 12.23
N THR A 138 0.74 -0.87 13.15
CA THR A 138 0.86 0.58 13.05
C THR A 138 2.30 0.96 12.80
N GLN A 139 2.53 1.89 11.87
CA GLN A 139 3.87 2.34 11.54
C GLN A 139 3.92 3.81 11.16
N LEU A 140 5.10 4.41 11.29
CA LEU A 140 5.43 5.67 10.67
C LEU A 140 6.01 5.41 9.30
N ASN A 141 5.41 6.01 8.28
CA ASN A 141 5.91 5.98 6.92
C ASN A 141 6.77 7.21 6.64
N TYR A 142 7.79 7.06 5.80
CA TYR A 142 8.64 8.14 5.30
C TYR A 142 9.26 7.73 3.97
N GLY A 143 9.57 8.72 3.14
CA GLY A 143 10.08 8.39 1.81
C GLY A 143 10.62 9.58 1.06
N ILE A 144 10.81 9.38 -0.23
CA ILE A 144 11.19 10.40 -1.20
C ILE A 144 10.38 10.21 -2.48
N GLY A 145 10.00 11.32 -3.09
CA GLY A 145 9.17 11.28 -4.30
C GLY A 145 9.21 12.57 -5.10
N ASN A 146 8.48 12.53 -6.20
CA ASN A 146 8.15 13.70 -6.99
C ASN A 146 6.63 13.73 -7.22
N GLU A 147 6.07 14.92 -7.27
CA GLU A 147 4.68 15.13 -7.61
C GLU A 147 4.54 16.37 -8.50
N TRP A 148 3.74 16.24 -9.54
CA TRP A 148 3.43 17.28 -10.51
C TRP A 148 1.96 17.60 -10.46
N THR A 149 1.64 18.88 -10.37
CA THR A 149 0.29 19.41 -10.36
C THR A 149 0.13 20.33 -11.58
N TYR A 150 -0.94 20.11 -12.33
CA TYR A 150 -1.22 20.80 -13.58
C TYR A 150 -2.30 21.85 -13.39
N ASP A 151 -2.29 22.88 -14.23
CA ASP A 151 -3.23 24.01 -14.22
C ASP A 151 -4.70 23.59 -14.42
N TRP A 152 -4.92 22.48 -15.15
CA TRP A 152 -6.25 21.91 -15.38
C TRP A 152 -6.78 21.07 -14.21
N GLY A 153 -6.11 21.05 -13.08
CA GLY A 153 -6.52 20.32 -11.87
C GLY A 153 -5.97 18.91 -11.72
N GLY A 154 -5.41 18.32 -12.74
CA GLY A 154 -4.79 17.00 -12.63
C GLY A 154 -3.51 17.00 -11.80
N TYR A 155 -3.23 15.89 -11.11
CA TYR A 155 -1.96 15.68 -10.47
C TYR A 155 -1.46 14.25 -10.62
N TYR A 156 -0.16 14.08 -10.58
CA TYR A 156 0.53 12.80 -10.69
C TYR A 156 1.76 12.81 -9.80
N GLY A 157 1.91 11.78 -8.97
CA GLY A 157 3.03 11.61 -8.08
C GLY A 157 3.71 10.26 -8.24
N ILE A 158 5.01 10.21 -7.97
CA ILE A 158 5.81 8.99 -7.84
C ILE A 158 6.57 9.07 -6.53
N ASP A 159 6.24 8.19 -5.58
CA ASP A 159 7.11 7.94 -4.44
C ASP A 159 8.11 6.86 -4.88
N TRP A 160 9.36 7.25 -5.07
CA TRP A 160 10.44 6.36 -5.49
C TRP A 160 10.72 5.27 -4.47
N TYR A 161 10.61 5.67 -3.21
CA TYR A 161 10.73 4.81 -2.05
C TYR A 161 9.85 5.34 -0.92
N GLN A 162 9.13 4.44 -0.29
CA GLN A 162 8.45 4.68 0.98
C GLN A 162 8.81 3.54 1.93
N GLY A 163 9.49 3.86 3.01
CA GLY A 163 9.79 2.93 4.10
C GLY A 163 8.85 3.13 5.28
N GLY A 164 8.99 2.27 6.28
CA GLY A 164 8.22 2.42 7.50
C GLY A 164 8.97 1.91 8.72
N SER A 165 8.70 2.52 9.86
CA SER A 165 9.14 2.05 11.18
C SER A 165 7.93 1.58 11.96
N LYS A 166 7.90 0.28 12.30
CA LYS A 166 6.82 -0.31 13.09
C LYS A 166 6.79 0.32 14.49
N LEU A 167 5.62 0.78 14.90
CA LEU A 167 5.35 1.31 16.24
C LEU A 167 4.73 0.25 17.15
N SER A 168 3.74 -0.46 16.62
CA SER A 168 3.07 -1.54 17.34
C SER A 168 2.47 -2.55 16.38
N ASP A 169 2.20 -3.73 16.89
CA ASP A 169 1.44 -4.76 16.20
C ASP A 169 0.57 -5.55 17.18
N THR A 170 -0.48 -6.16 16.64
CA THR A 170 -1.39 -7.00 17.39
C THR A 170 -1.82 -8.18 16.51
N ILE A 171 -1.77 -9.38 17.08
CA ILE A 171 -2.27 -10.60 16.47
C ILE A 171 -3.48 -11.06 17.26
N THR A 172 -4.60 -11.27 16.57
CA THR A 172 -5.79 -11.88 17.16
C THR A 172 -6.08 -13.18 16.43
N VAL A 173 -6.13 -14.28 17.18
CA VAL A 173 -6.42 -15.61 16.66
C VAL A 173 -7.72 -16.10 17.28
N LYS A 174 -8.69 -16.46 16.46
CA LYS A 174 -9.97 -17.00 16.88
C LYS A 174 -10.14 -18.40 16.31
N HIS A 175 -10.19 -19.40 17.19
CA HIS A 175 -10.52 -20.78 16.80
C HIS A 175 -11.97 -20.88 16.34
N LYS A 176 -12.22 -21.55 15.22
CA LYS A 176 -13.56 -21.74 14.64
C LYS A 176 -14.05 -23.18 14.73
N SER A 177 -13.19 -24.11 14.37
CA SER A 177 -13.58 -25.54 14.31
C SER A 177 -12.35 -26.46 14.30
N GLY A 178 -12.60 -27.75 14.52
CA GLY A 178 -11.57 -28.79 14.57
C GLY A 178 -10.94 -28.91 15.96
N THR A 179 -9.88 -29.71 16.07
CA THR A 179 -9.19 -29.91 17.34
C THR A 179 -8.07 -28.89 17.51
N GLU A 180 -8.24 -27.97 18.45
CA GLU A 180 -7.19 -27.04 18.84
C GLU A 180 -6.14 -27.76 19.71
N THR A 181 -4.89 -27.57 19.38
CA THR A 181 -3.73 -27.99 20.16
C THR A 181 -2.78 -26.81 20.37
N SER A 182 -1.88 -26.90 21.34
CA SER A 182 -0.83 -25.88 21.52
C SER A 182 0.00 -25.66 20.25
N THR A 183 0.24 -26.73 19.49
CA THR A 183 1.00 -26.64 18.22
C THR A 183 0.21 -25.91 17.13
N THR A 184 -1.10 -26.18 16.97
CA THR A 184 -1.92 -25.51 15.95
C THR A 184 -2.11 -24.04 16.27
N LEU A 185 -2.32 -23.69 17.53
CA LEU A 185 -2.42 -22.31 17.99
C LEU A 185 -1.10 -21.56 17.84
N ALA A 186 0.03 -22.17 18.18
CA ALA A 186 1.35 -21.58 17.97
C ALA A 186 1.60 -21.25 16.50
N LYS A 187 1.28 -22.16 15.58
CA LYS A 187 1.42 -21.92 14.14
C LYS A 187 0.51 -20.80 13.63
N ALA A 188 -0.70 -20.69 14.14
CA ALA A 188 -1.61 -19.59 13.80
C ALA A 188 -1.08 -18.23 14.25
N THR A 189 -0.37 -18.16 15.37
CA THR A 189 0.25 -16.93 15.87
C THR A 189 1.58 -16.60 15.20
N GLU A 190 2.37 -17.60 14.79
CA GLU A 190 3.66 -17.38 14.11
C GLU A 190 3.50 -16.84 12.70
N THR A 191 2.44 -17.21 11.97
CA THR A 191 2.27 -16.89 10.55
C THR A 191 2.46 -15.40 10.20
N PRO A 192 1.89 -14.42 10.92
CA PRO A 192 2.10 -13.00 10.64
C PRO A 192 3.23 -12.34 11.46
N ALA A 193 3.81 -13.03 12.45
CA ALA A 193 4.72 -12.41 13.43
C ALA A 193 6.03 -11.86 12.83
N ASP A 194 6.45 -12.38 11.67
CA ASP A 194 7.71 -11.99 11.03
C ASP A 194 7.63 -10.68 10.24
N ILE A 195 6.44 -10.09 10.11
CA ILE A 195 6.27 -8.81 9.39
C ILE A 195 6.79 -7.67 10.26
N LYS A 196 7.94 -7.10 9.88
CA LYS A 196 8.57 -6.01 10.65
C LYS A 196 7.97 -4.64 10.34
N ALA A 197 7.82 -4.31 9.06
CA ALA A 197 7.22 -3.08 8.56
C ALA A 197 6.90 -3.25 7.08
N PHE A 198 5.98 -2.43 6.57
CA PHE A 198 5.71 -2.37 5.14
C PHE A 198 6.58 -1.30 4.49
N ALA A 199 7.07 -1.63 3.30
CA ALA A 199 7.80 -0.70 2.45
C ALA A 199 7.30 -0.83 1.01
N GLY A 200 7.44 0.23 0.23
CA GLY A 200 7.05 0.26 -1.17
C GLY A 200 8.09 0.99 -2.01
N ILE A 201 8.10 0.67 -3.28
CA ILE A 201 8.89 1.34 -4.30
C ILE A 201 8.01 1.65 -5.51
N LEU A 202 8.31 2.75 -6.20
CA LEU A 202 7.56 3.20 -7.37
C LEU A 202 6.04 3.26 -7.09
N LEU A 203 5.67 3.91 -5.97
CA LEU A 203 4.27 4.14 -5.67
C LEU A 203 3.77 5.31 -6.51
N ILE A 204 2.73 5.08 -7.26
CA ILE A 204 2.14 6.06 -8.18
C ILE A 204 0.86 6.58 -7.56
N THR A 205 0.72 7.89 -7.47
CA THR A 205 -0.51 8.58 -7.09
C THR A 205 -0.99 9.41 -8.27
N PHE A 206 -2.27 9.39 -8.56
CA PHE A 206 -2.86 10.22 -9.60
C PHE A 206 -4.30 10.61 -9.23
N GLY A 207 -4.72 11.78 -9.68
CA GLY A 207 -6.05 12.28 -9.36
C GLY A 207 -6.32 13.68 -9.90
N PHE A 208 -7.33 14.31 -9.29
CA PHE A 208 -7.78 15.64 -9.64
C PHE A 208 -7.97 16.50 -8.40
N GLY A 209 -7.66 17.80 -8.52
CA GLY A 209 -7.86 18.82 -7.53
C GLY A 209 -8.87 19.87 -7.98
N PHE A 210 -9.43 20.58 -6.99
CA PHE A 210 -10.43 21.63 -7.15
C PHE A 210 -10.12 22.82 -6.28
#